data_bdf89f6627dfb0598c05e136cdf6d88b
#
_entry.id   bdf89f6627dfb0598c05e136cdf6d88b
#
_cell.length_a   1.000
_cell.length_b   1.000
_cell.length_c   1.000
_cell.angle_alpha   90.00
_cell.angle_beta   90.00
_cell.angle_gamma   90.00
#
_symmetry.space_group_name_H-M   'P 1'
#
loop_
_entity.id
_entity.type
_entity.pdbx_description
1 polymer ?
#
loop_
_entity_poly.entity_id
_entity_poly.type
_entity_poly.pdbx_seq_one_letter_code
_entity_poly.pdbx_strand_id
1 'polypeptide(L)'
;MTTPAPKILVVGATGRTGTATISALLAHPNPPQILALTRSPSSPKAQALLTSHPSITLIQGEPTSPVPIFASHADISAVYLVTVPPADEAQAIPLIDAAIASRVPHIVFTSVDRGGDETSWENPTDVPHFAAKHRVELHLRDTAAGTGTRWTVLRPSGFMDQYLPGAGAMGAVMGGLWATMPRDRKLQLVSARDIGVFAARALMEGPDGWGGRAIALAGDEISFAEAEETFEKVVGRAMPQTWTVVGRAVRWAVEDAGRSMDWFEKEGYKADIEKLRELEPGLQTWEMWLRESSGWVKGD
;
A
#
# COMPACT_ATOMS: atom_id res chain seq x y z
N MET A 1 33.43 5.31 13.47
CA MET A 1 32.49 6.41 13.18
C MET A 1 31.16 5.75 12.91
N THR A 2 30.12 6.03 13.69
CA THR A 2 28.79 5.51 13.45
C THR A 2 28.21 6.21 12.22
N THR A 3 27.84 5.44 11.21
CA THR A 3 27.11 5.99 10.06
C THR A 3 25.83 6.65 10.58
N PRO A 4 25.52 7.89 10.18
CA PRO A 4 24.28 8.55 10.62
C PRO A 4 23.08 7.71 10.20
N ALA A 5 22.03 7.71 11.05
CA ALA A 5 20.81 7.00 10.76
C ALA A 5 20.20 7.50 9.42
N PRO A 6 19.70 6.61 8.55
CA PRO A 6 19.13 7.01 7.28
C PRO A 6 17.94 7.96 7.50
N LYS A 7 17.76 8.93 6.60
CA LYS A 7 16.64 9.86 6.61
C LYS A 7 15.66 9.47 5.51
N ILE A 8 14.45 9.11 5.90
CA ILE A 8 13.43 8.57 4.99
C ILE A 8 12.27 9.56 4.87
N LEU A 9 11.95 9.94 3.63
CA LEU A 9 10.74 10.70 3.30
C LEU A 9 9.58 9.72 3.09
N VAL A 10 8.51 9.87 3.87
CA VAL A 10 7.29 9.07 3.72
C VAL A 10 6.20 9.94 3.12
N VAL A 11 5.87 9.67 1.85
CA VAL A 11 4.76 10.29 1.11
C VAL A 11 3.50 9.47 1.33
N GLY A 12 2.37 10.16 1.60
CA GLY A 12 1.14 9.48 2.02
C GLY A 12 1.16 9.05 3.49
N ALA A 13 1.97 9.69 4.32
CA ALA A 13 2.24 9.35 5.72
C ALA A 13 1.00 9.18 6.60
N THR A 14 -0.07 9.96 6.35
CA THR A 14 -1.34 9.90 7.11
C THR A 14 -2.35 8.88 6.54
N GLY A 15 -1.97 8.16 5.49
CA GLY A 15 -2.74 7.06 4.91
C GLY A 15 -2.45 5.72 5.57
N ARG A 16 -3.24 4.69 5.25
CA ARG A 16 -3.13 3.35 5.84
C ARG A 16 -1.73 2.76 5.69
N THR A 17 -1.25 2.66 4.48
CA THR A 17 0.09 2.07 4.19
C THR A 17 1.23 2.96 4.67
N GLY A 18 1.11 4.29 4.55
CA GLY A 18 2.12 5.22 5.06
C GLY A 18 2.27 5.15 6.58
N THR A 19 1.15 5.13 7.32
CA THR A 19 1.17 4.94 8.77
C THR A 19 1.75 3.58 9.17
N ALA A 20 1.37 2.51 8.47
CA ALA A 20 1.91 1.18 8.71
C ALA A 20 3.43 1.11 8.44
N THR A 21 3.90 1.74 7.35
CA THR A 21 5.33 1.85 7.03
C THR A 21 6.09 2.61 8.13
N ILE A 22 5.55 3.74 8.63
CA ILE A 22 6.14 4.49 9.74
C ILE A 22 6.24 3.61 10.99
N SER A 23 5.16 2.90 11.35
CA SER A 23 5.15 2.00 12.51
C SER A 23 6.20 0.89 12.38
N ALA A 24 6.32 0.27 11.20
CA ALA A 24 7.31 -0.77 10.94
C ALA A 24 8.75 -0.24 10.96
N LEU A 25 9.00 0.95 10.41
CA LEU A 25 10.31 1.61 10.46
C LEU A 25 10.74 1.94 11.90
N LEU A 26 9.81 2.40 12.72
CA LEU A 26 10.08 2.74 14.13
C LEU A 26 10.27 1.51 15.02
N ALA A 27 9.72 0.36 14.62
CA ALA A 27 9.95 -0.92 15.29
C ALA A 27 11.33 -1.55 14.98
N HIS A 28 12.07 -1.00 14.01
CA HIS A 28 13.40 -1.49 13.67
C HIS A 28 14.39 -1.23 14.83
N PRO A 29 15.35 -2.16 15.12
CA PRO A 29 16.34 -1.96 16.21
C PRO A 29 17.14 -0.66 16.12
N ASN A 30 17.36 -0.18 14.89
CA ASN A 30 18.01 1.10 14.62
C ASN A 30 17.06 1.94 13.74
N PRO A 31 16.07 2.62 14.33
CA PRO A 31 15.06 3.32 13.57
C PRO A 31 15.65 4.51 12.80
N PRO A 32 15.19 4.79 11.58
CA PRO A 32 15.64 5.92 10.78
C PRO A 32 15.04 7.23 11.27
N GLN A 33 15.58 8.36 10.78
CA GLN A 33 14.87 9.63 10.85
C GLN A 33 13.72 9.63 9.83
N ILE A 34 12.50 9.93 10.26
CA ILE A 34 11.33 9.90 9.40
C ILE A 34 10.80 11.31 9.18
N LEU A 35 10.77 11.72 7.92
CA LEU A 35 10.07 12.91 7.45
C LEU A 35 8.70 12.51 6.90
N ALA A 36 7.64 12.80 7.65
CA ALA A 36 6.27 12.47 7.28
C ALA A 36 5.64 13.62 6.49
N LEU A 37 5.49 13.44 5.17
CA LEU A 37 4.95 14.47 4.29
C LEU A 37 3.44 14.61 4.48
N THR A 38 3.00 15.84 4.71
CA THR A 38 1.58 16.19 4.80
C THR A 38 1.31 17.57 4.20
N ARG A 39 0.12 17.74 3.60
CA ARG A 39 -0.35 19.07 3.12
C ARG A 39 -0.63 20.03 4.26
N SER A 40 -1.07 19.51 5.39
CA SER A 40 -1.42 20.30 6.57
C SER A 40 -0.94 19.58 7.85
N PRO A 41 0.19 20.00 8.43
CA PRO A 41 0.68 19.47 9.69
C PRO A 41 -0.31 19.62 10.86
N SER A 42 -1.16 20.64 10.82
CA SER A 42 -2.21 20.88 11.84
C SER A 42 -3.48 20.05 11.65
N SER A 43 -3.58 19.25 10.60
CA SER A 43 -4.77 18.42 10.38
C SER A 43 -4.93 17.36 11.49
N PRO A 44 -6.18 16.97 11.85
CA PRO A 44 -6.39 15.95 12.88
C PRO A 44 -5.64 14.64 12.63
N LYS A 45 -5.56 14.20 11.36
CA LYS A 45 -4.83 12.98 10.99
C LYS A 45 -3.31 13.12 11.18
N ALA A 46 -2.74 14.29 10.84
CA ALA A 46 -1.31 14.53 11.04
C ALA A 46 -0.96 14.63 12.53
N GLN A 47 -1.80 15.29 13.31
CA GLN A 47 -1.61 15.40 14.78
C GLN A 47 -1.79 14.04 15.47
N ALA A 48 -2.75 13.23 15.04
CA ALA A 48 -2.92 11.87 15.56
C ALA A 48 -1.69 11.00 15.24
N LEU A 49 -1.14 11.11 14.02
CA LEU A 49 0.08 10.41 13.64
C LEU A 49 1.26 10.83 14.52
N LEU A 50 1.47 12.14 14.74
CA LEU A 50 2.53 12.66 15.59
C LEU A 50 2.35 12.23 17.05
N THR A 51 1.12 12.20 17.55
CA THR A 51 0.82 11.73 18.92
C THR A 51 1.15 10.24 19.09
N SER A 52 0.83 9.42 18.08
CA SER A 52 1.15 7.98 18.12
C SER A 52 2.64 7.71 17.90
N HIS A 53 3.34 8.58 17.20
CA HIS A 53 4.76 8.43 16.82
C HIS A 53 5.54 9.73 17.06
N PRO A 54 5.84 10.11 18.31
CA PRO A 54 6.44 11.41 18.64
C PRO A 54 7.83 11.65 18.08
N SER A 55 8.52 10.60 17.64
CA SER A 55 9.89 10.67 17.06
C SER A 55 9.94 11.05 15.59
N ILE A 56 8.79 11.14 14.89
CA ILE A 56 8.76 11.57 13.49
C ILE A 56 8.76 13.10 13.36
N THR A 57 9.18 13.58 12.22
CA THR A 57 9.07 15.01 11.87
C THR A 57 7.99 15.19 10.80
N LEU A 58 6.94 15.94 11.12
CA LEU A 58 5.97 16.36 10.11
C LEU A 58 6.58 17.47 9.25
N ILE A 59 6.55 17.28 7.93
CA ILE A 59 6.94 18.32 6.98
C ILE A 59 5.75 18.70 6.10
N GLN A 60 5.62 20.00 5.84
CA GLN A 60 4.58 20.51 4.97
C GLN A 60 5.04 20.48 3.52
N GLY A 61 4.20 19.93 2.63
CA GLY A 61 4.44 19.92 1.20
C GLY A 61 3.44 19.07 0.45
N GLU A 62 3.57 19.10 -0.87
CA GLU A 62 2.73 18.32 -1.78
C GLU A 62 3.60 17.52 -2.75
N PRO A 63 3.24 16.27 -3.05
CA PRO A 63 3.98 15.45 -4.00
C PRO A 63 3.93 16.01 -5.43
N THR A 64 2.95 16.85 -5.75
CA THR A 64 2.83 17.56 -7.04
C THR A 64 3.77 18.74 -7.18
N SER A 65 4.40 19.20 -6.10
CA SER A 65 5.36 20.32 -6.06
C SER A 65 6.55 20.00 -5.14
N PRO A 66 7.33 18.95 -5.43
CA PRO A 66 8.27 18.36 -4.49
C PRO A 66 9.63 19.09 -4.38
N VAL A 67 9.98 19.97 -5.32
CA VAL A 67 11.31 20.64 -5.37
C VAL A 67 11.69 21.30 -4.04
N PRO A 68 10.81 22.06 -3.35
CA PRO A 68 11.16 22.67 -2.07
C PRO A 68 11.46 21.66 -0.97
N ILE A 69 10.86 20.44 -1.03
CA ILE A 69 11.08 19.38 -0.06
C ILE A 69 12.53 18.92 -0.12
N PHE A 70 13.02 18.58 -1.31
CA PHE A 70 14.39 18.10 -1.51
C PHE A 70 15.42 19.23 -1.35
N ALA A 71 15.08 20.47 -1.70
CA ALA A 71 15.96 21.62 -1.44
C ALA A 71 16.18 21.88 0.06
N SER A 72 15.17 21.64 0.89
CA SER A 72 15.25 21.82 2.35
C SER A 72 15.83 20.61 3.07
N HIS A 73 15.83 19.44 2.43
CA HIS A 73 16.27 18.16 3.00
C HIS A 73 17.15 17.39 2.01
N ALA A 74 18.34 17.93 1.71
CA ALA A 74 19.26 17.36 0.73
C ALA A 74 19.88 16.00 1.15
N ASP A 75 19.72 15.60 2.41
CA ASP A 75 20.23 14.38 3.02
C ASP A 75 19.19 13.23 3.09
N ILE A 76 18.08 13.33 2.35
CA ILE A 76 17.12 12.23 2.20
C ILE A 76 17.83 11.06 1.52
N SER A 77 17.86 9.91 2.20
CA SER A 77 18.50 8.69 1.73
C SER A 77 17.53 7.71 1.05
N ALA A 78 16.24 7.81 1.35
CA ALA A 78 15.22 7.02 0.68
C ALA A 78 13.85 7.71 0.72
N VAL A 79 13.01 7.34 -0.25
CA VAL A 79 11.61 7.80 -0.35
C VAL A 79 10.69 6.59 -0.35
N TYR A 80 9.69 6.60 0.54
CA TYR A 80 8.50 5.77 0.41
C TYR A 80 7.40 6.57 -0.28
N LEU A 81 6.86 6.05 -1.36
CA LEU A 81 5.85 6.71 -2.18
C LEU A 81 4.59 5.85 -2.31
N VAL A 82 3.47 6.39 -1.88
CA VAL A 82 2.14 5.87 -2.20
C VAL A 82 1.26 6.99 -2.72
N THR A 83 0.44 6.68 -3.72
CA THR A 83 -0.46 7.62 -4.39
C THR A 83 -1.93 7.32 -4.10
N VAL A 84 -2.79 8.27 -4.38
CA VAL A 84 -4.25 8.15 -4.20
C VAL A 84 -4.95 8.41 -5.54
N PRO A 85 -5.74 7.42 -6.04
CA PRO A 85 -6.52 7.61 -7.25
C PRO A 85 -7.50 8.79 -7.17
N PRO A 86 -7.82 9.44 -8.29
CA PRO A 86 -7.34 9.17 -9.66
C PRO A 86 -6.06 9.93 -10.03
N ALA A 87 -5.39 10.58 -9.08
CA ALA A 87 -4.27 11.48 -9.34
C ALA A 87 -2.89 10.79 -9.21
N ASP A 88 -2.80 9.48 -9.48
CA ASP A 88 -1.58 8.69 -9.27
C ASP A 88 -0.38 9.27 -10.00
N GLU A 89 -0.48 9.50 -11.31
CA GLU A 89 0.60 10.05 -12.12
C GLU A 89 0.98 11.47 -11.72
N ALA A 90 -0.03 12.33 -11.48
CA ALA A 90 0.20 13.71 -11.09
C ALA A 90 0.90 13.85 -9.72
N GLN A 91 0.72 12.88 -8.83
CA GLN A 91 1.41 12.83 -7.54
C GLN A 91 2.79 12.18 -7.64
N ALA A 92 2.92 11.10 -8.42
CA ALA A 92 4.13 10.29 -8.42
C ALA A 92 5.22 10.86 -9.33
N ILE A 93 4.89 11.22 -10.58
CA ILE A 93 5.87 11.60 -11.59
C ILE A 93 6.73 12.78 -11.15
N PRO A 94 6.16 13.94 -10.73
CA PRO A 94 6.99 15.05 -10.28
C PRO A 94 7.87 14.71 -9.08
N LEU A 95 7.37 13.88 -8.16
CA LEU A 95 8.13 13.47 -6.98
C LEU A 95 9.30 12.56 -7.33
N ILE A 96 9.09 11.59 -8.22
CA ILE A 96 10.14 10.69 -8.72
C ILE A 96 11.23 11.50 -9.41
N ASP A 97 10.86 12.41 -10.32
CA ASP A 97 11.80 13.25 -11.04
C ASP A 97 12.64 14.12 -10.11
N ALA A 98 12.00 14.75 -9.12
CA ALA A 98 12.70 15.58 -8.14
C ALA A 98 13.61 14.75 -7.21
N ALA A 99 13.19 13.55 -6.81
CA ALA A 99 14.01 12.66 -6.00
C ALA A 99 15.26 12.20 -6.77
N ILE A 100 15.10 11.82 -8.05
CA ILE A 100 16.23 11.44 -8.92
C ILE A 100 17.18 12.63 -9.15
N ALA A 101 16.63 13.81 -9.48
CA ALA A 101 17.42 15.03 -9.65
C ALA A 101 18.21 15.41 -8.38
N SER A 102 17.65 15.11 -7.21
CA SER A 102 18.27 15.29 -5.90
C SER A 102 19.20 14.14 -5.48
N ARG A 103 19.40 13.16 -6.38
CA ARG A 103 20.26 11.98 -6.17
C ARG A 103 19.85 11.13 -4.96
N VAL A 104 18.56 11.02 -4.68
CA VAL A 104 18.07 10.11 -3.65
C VAL A 104 18.44 8.67 -4.03
N PRO A 105 19.15 7.92 -3.18
CA PRO A 105 19.66 6.58 -3.55
C PRO A 105 18.56 5.54 -3.79
N HIS A 106 17.42 5.64 -3.09
CA HIS A 106 16.39 4.60 -3.17
C HIS A 106 14.96 5.16 -3.13
N ILE A 107 14.12 4.68 -4.04
CA ILE A 107 12.68 4.99 -4.08
C ILE A 107 11.90 3.68 -3.98
N VAL A 108 11.05 3.56 -2.95
CA VAL A 108 10.13 2.43 -2.75
C VAL A 108 8.71 2.91 -3.08
N PHE A 109 8.15 2.40 -4.16
CA PHE A 109 6.82 2.77 -4.65
C PHE A 109 5.79 1.67 -4.35
N THR A 110 4.67 2.03 -3.74
CA THR A 110 3.52 1.13 -3.56
C THR A 110 2.57 1.27 -4.73
N SER A 111 2.59 0.27 -5.58
CA SER A 111 1.77 0.13 -6.79
C SER A 111 0.55 -0.79 -6.55
N VAL A 112 0.31 -1.75 -7.44
CA VAL A 112 -0.73 -2.79 -7.36
C VAL A 112 -0.30 -4.02 -8.16
N ASP A 113 -0.66 -5.22 -7.70
CA ASP A 113 -0.45 -6.45 -8.48
C ASP A 113 -1.39 -6.48 -9.69
N ARG A 114 -0.87 -6.93 -10.83
CA ARG A 114 -1.60 -7.07 -12.10
C ARG A 114 -1.33 -8.42 -12.77
N GLY A 115 -1.22 -9.47 -11.94
CA GLY A 115 -1.02 -10.84 -12.41
C GLY A 115 0.34 -11.43 -12.04
N GLY A 116 0.96 -10.98 -10.95
CA GLY A 116 2.24 -11.46 -10.42
C GLY A 116 3.44 -10.61 -10.86
N ASP A 117 4.61 -10.97 -10.37
CA ASP A 117 5.84 -10.15 -10.48
C ASP A 117 6.20 -9.82 -11.93
N GLU A 118 6.26 -10.83 -12.80
CA GLU A 118 6.68 -10.67 -14.19
C GLU A 118 5.55 -10.10 -15.06
N THR A 119 4.36 -10.70 -14.99
CA THR A 119 3.22 -10.30 -15.84
C THR A 119 2.83 -8.84 -15.62
N SER A 120 2.93 -8.34 -14.39
CA SER A 120 2.57 -6.96 -14.08
C SER A 120 3.38 -5.91 -14.84
N TRP A 121 4.56 -6.23 -15.36
CA TRP A 121 5.34 -5.30 -16.20
C TRP A 121 4.71 -5.04 -17.57
N GLU A 122 4.05 -6.05 -18.11
CA GLU A 122 3.47 -6.01 -19.48
C GLU A 122 1.94 -5.83 -19.46
N ASN A 123 1.31 -5.92 -18.28
CA ASN A 123 -0.14 -5.87 -18.12
C ASN A 123 -0.62 -4.55 -17.48
N PRO A 124 -0.98 -3.52 -18.28
CA PRO A 124 -1.57 -2.29 -17.75
C PRO A 124 -2.98 -2.52 -17.18
N THR A 125 -3.66 -3.60 -17.60
CA THR A 125 -5.09 -3.86 -17.40
C THR A 125 -6.01 -2.78 -18.00
N ASP A 126 -7.32 -2.99 -17.96
CA ASP A 126 -8.33 -2.00 -18.31
C ASP A 126 -8.90 -1.26 -17.07
N VAL A 127 -8.42 -1.61 -15.87
CA VAL A 127 -8.79 -0.96 -14.63
C VAL A 127 -8.07 0.40 -14.53
N PRO A 128 -8.78 1.54 -14.49
CA PRO A 128 -8.16 2.86 -14.63
C PRO A 128 -7.03 3.15 -13.65
N HIS A 129 -7.25 2.87 -12.34
CA HIS A 129 -6.21 3.14 -11.35
C HIS A 129 -5.04 2.14 -11.40
N PHE A 130 -5.23 0.90 -11.90
CA PHE A 130 -4.15 -0.04 -12.15
C PHE A 130 -3.27 0.44 -13.31
N ALA A 131 -3.92 0.86 -14.41
CA ALA A 131 -3.22 1.40 -15.56
C ALA A 131 -2.40 2.66 -15.23
N ALA A 132 -2.93 3.54 -14.38
CA ALA A 132 -2.20 4.72 -13.92
C ALA A 132 -0.94 4.33 -13.11
N LYS A 133 -1.07 3.38 -12.18
CA LYS A 133 0.07 2.87 -11.41
C LYS A 133 1.09 2.15 -12.28
N HIS A 134 0.65 1.41 -13.29
CA HIS A 134 1.55 0.79 -14.27
C HIS A 134 2.42 1.85 -14.97
N ARG A 135 1.81 2.95 -15.45
CA ARG A 135 2.57 4.05 -16.07
C ARG A 135 3.59 4.67 -15.12
N VAL A 136 3.24 4.80 -13.83
CA VAL A 136 4.19 5.28 -12.80
C VAL A 136 5.35 4.29 -12.61
N GLU A 137 5.09 2.98 -12.59
CA GLU A 137 6.16 1.97 -12.49
C GLU A 137 7.15 2.07 -13.67
N LEU A 138 6.62 2.17 -14.89
CA LEU A 138 7.44 2.31 -16.10
C LEU A 138 8.26 3.60 -16.04
N HIS A 139 7.64 4.72 -15.68
CA HIS A 139 8.33 6.00 -15.52
C HIS A 139 9.46 5.91 -14.49
N LEU A 140 9.20 5.35 -13.31
CA LEU A 140 10.22 5.18 -12.26
C LEU A 140 11.39 4.32 -12.74
N ARG A 141 11.10 3.16 -13.35
CA ARG A 141 12.11 2.25 -13.88
C ARG A 141 13.00 2.92 -14.94
N ASP A 142 12.37 3.56 -15.91
CA ASP A 142 13.04 4.09 -17.09
C ASP A 142 13.82 5.38 -16.75
N THR A 143 13.26 6.26 -15.91
CA THR A 143 13.93 7.50 -15.48
C THR A 143 15.09 7.25 -14.52
N ALA A 144 14.98 6.23 -13.65
CA ALA A 144 16.08 5.86 -12.76
C ALA A 144 17.25 5.18 -13.48
N ALA A 145 17.03 4.65 -14.68
CA ALA A 145 18.07 3.96 -15.45
C ALA A 145 19.28 4.86 -15.72
N GLY A 146 20.47 4.35 -15.41
CA GLY A 146 21.74 5.08 -15.60
C GLY A 146 22.00 6.21 -14.61
N THR A 147 21.11 6.41 -13.64
CA THR A 147 21.29 7.37 -12.54
C THR A 147 21.83 6.73 -11.26
N GLY A 148 22.19 7.23 -10.28
CA GLY A 148 22.56 6.57 -9.00
C GLY A 148 21.36 6.10 -8.16
N THR A 149 20.13 6.40 -8.60
CA THR A 149 18.89 6.03 -7.90
C THR A 149 18.47 4.60 -8.26
N ARG A 150 18.18 3.79 -7.25
CA ARG A 150 17.57 2.47 -7.40
C ARG A 150 16.10 2.54 -6.99
N TRP A 151 15.29 1.62 -7.50
CA TRP A 151 13.87 1.57 -7.18
C TRP A 151 13.47 0.18 -6.66
N THR A 152 12.42 0.16 -5.85
CA THR A 152 11.66 -1.04 -5.48
C THR A 152 10.19 -0.77 -5.70
N VAL A 153 9.48 -1.70 -6.30
CA VAL A 153 8.03 -1.63 -6.49
C VAL A 153 7.36 -2.71 -5.64
N LEU A 154 6.51 -2.29 -4.73
CA LEU A 154 5.63 -3.19 -3.98
C LEU A 154 4.25 -3.18 -4.65
N ARG A 155 3.73 -4.36 -4.98
CA ARG A 155 2.48 -4.56 -5.70
C ARG A 155 1.45 -5.28 -4.82
N PRO A 156 0.80 -4.59 -3.87
CA PRO A 156 -0.22 -5.20 -3.04
C PRO A 156 -1.42 -5.69 -3.86
N SER A 157 -2.02 -6.77 -3.38
CA SER A 157 -3.34 -7.28 -3.76
C SER A 157 -4.47 -6.49 -3.08
N GLY A 158 -5.68 -7.06 -2.97
CA GLY A 158 -6.81 -6.43 -2.29
C GLY A 158 -6.52 -6.15 -0.81
N PHE A 159 -6.92 -4.98 -0.31
CA PHE A 159 -6.63 -4.59 1.07
C PHE A 159 -7.66 -5.15 2.05
N MET A 160 -7.22 -5.93 3.04
CA MET A 160 -8.04 -6.34 4.19
C MET A 160 -8.61 -5.12 4.93
N ASP A 161 -7.86 -4.03 4.98
CA ASP A 161 -8.21 -2.79 5.69
C ASP A 161 -9.41 -2.02 5.11
N GLN A 162 -9.95 -2.46 3.98
CA GLN A 162 -11.24 -1.96 3.47
C GLN A 162 -12.41 -2.37 4.36
N TYR A 163 -12.23 -3.42 5.16
CA TYR A 163 -13.25 -4.02 6.04
C TYR A 163 -13.07 -3.69 7.53
N LEU A 164 -12.32 -2.63 7.86
CA LEU A 164 -12.16 -2.16 9.25
C LEU A 164 -13.49 -1.71 9.88
N PRO A 165 -13.65 -1.80 11.21
CA PRO A 165 -14.86 -1.31 11.89
C PRO A 165 -15.19 0.15 11.58
N GLY A 166 -14.17 0.98 11.44
CA GLY A 166 -14.28 2.41 11.12
C GLY A 166 -14.57 2.72 9.66
N ALA A 167 -14.61 1.73 8.75
CA ALA A 167 -14.91 1.94 7.34
C ALA A 167 -16.39 2.29 7.07
N GLY A 168 -17.29 1.99 8.04
CA GLY A 168 -18.69 2.38 8.00
C GLY A 168 -19.41 1.93 6.72
N ALA A 169 -20.14 2.87 6.09
CA ALA A 169 -20.87 2.60 4.86
C ALA A 169 -19.96 2.17 3.69
N MET A 170 -18.72 2.71 3.63
CA MET A 170 -17.78 2.33 2.57
C MET A 170 -17.33 0.88 2.70
N GLY A 171 -17.03 0.40 3.91
CA GLY A 171 -16.72 -1.01 4.14
C GLY A 171 -17.86 -1.94 3.75
N ALA A 172 -19.12 -1.54 4.06
CA ALA A 172 -20.29 -2.29 3.65
C ALA A 172 -20.47 -2.32 2.11
N VAL A 173 -20.16 -1.21 1.41
CA VAL A 173 -20.16 -1.16 -0.06
C VAL A 173 -19.09 -2.09 -0.63
N MET A 174 -17.89 -2.11 -0.07
CA MET A 174 -16.82 -3.02 -0.51
C MET A 174 -17.21 -4.49 -0.31
N GLY A 175 -17.83 -4.83 0.83
CA GLY A 175 -18.38 -6.17 1.06
C GLY A 175 -19.48 -6.52 0.04
N GLY A 176 -20.39 -5.58 -0.24
CA GLY A 176 -21.43 -5.74 -1.25
C GLY A 176 -20.90 -5.90 -2.68
N LEU A 177 -19.80 -5.20 -3.03
CA LEU A 177 -19.10 -5.36 -4.30
C LEU A 177 -18.47 -6.75 -4.40
N TRP A 178 -17.74 -7.19 -3.40
CA TRP A 178 -17.15 -8.52 -3.38
C TRP A 178 -18.21 -9.63 -3.48
N ALA A 179 -19.34 -9.45 -2.80
CA ALA A 179 -20.49 -10.36 -2.89
C ALA A 179 -21.15 -10.43 -4.29
N THR A 180 -20.79 -9.54 -5.23
CA THR A 180 -21.24 -9.64 -6.64
C THR A 180 -20.47 -10.65 -7.47
N MET A 181 -19.29 -11.07 -7.01
CA MET A 181 -18.47 -12.09 -7.66
C MET A 181 -19.04 -13.50 -7.38
N PRO A 182 -18.66 -14.52 -8.17
CA PRO A 182 -18.95 -15.90 -7.83
C PRO A 182 -18.44 -16.23 -6.41
N ARG A 183 -19.30 -16.87 -5.60
CA ARG A 183 -19.03 -17.07 -4.16
C ARG A 183 -17.79 -17.91 -3.86
N ASP A 184 -17.37 -18.75 -4.78
CA ASP A 184 -16.22 -19.64 -4.72
C ASP A 184 -14.97 -19.03 -5.39
N ARG A 185 -15.11 -17.87 -6.07
CA ARG A 185 -13.98 -17.18 -6.68
C ARG A 185 -13.07 -16.63 -5.59
N LYS A 186 -11.82 -17.12 -5.56
CA LYS A 186 -10.83 -16.64 -4.61
C LYS A 186 -10.24 -15.31 -5.03
N LEU A 187 -9.95 -14.49 -4.04
CA LEU A 187 -9.30 -13.20 -4.16
C LEU A 187 -8.12 -13.14 -3.18
N GLN A 188 -6.98 -12.72 -3.66
CA GLN A 188 -5.83 -12.48 -2.80
C GLN A 188 -6.00 -11.16 -2.03
N LEU A 189 -5.66 -11.20 -0.75
CA LEU A 189 -5.78 -10.08 0.18
C LEU A 189 -4.45 -9.85 0.92
N VAL A 190 -4.19 -8.60 1.29
CA VAL A 190 -3.03 -8.20 2.09
C VAL A 190 -3.42 -7.15 3.13
N SER A 191 -2.80 -7.19 4.31
CA SER A 191 -2.98 -6.15 5.33
C SER A 191 -2.09 -4.94 5.05
N ALA A 192 -2.55 -3.74 5.43
CA ALA A 192 -1.71 -2.54 5.36
C ALA A 192 -0.47 -2.68 6.27
N ARG A 193 -0.57 -3.44 7.38
CA ARG A 193 0.56 -3.78 8.25
C ARG A 193 1.65 -4.48 7.46
N ASP A 194 1.31 -5.51 6.71
CA ASP A 194 2.29 -6.32 5.98
C ASP A 194 2.91 -5.53 4.82
N ILE A 195 2.13 -4.70 4.13
CA ILE A 195 2.69 -3.75 3.15
C ILE A 195 3.72 -2.85 3.82
N GLY A 196 3.43 -2.34 5.02
CA GLY A 196 4.34 -1.52 5.82
C GLY A 196 5.60 -2.27 6.22
N VAL A 197 5.51 -3.55 6.58
CA VAL A 197 6.67 -4.40 6.91
C VAL A 197 7.58 -4.59 5.70
N PHE A 198 7.03 -4.95 4.53
CA PHE A 198 7.83 -5.07 3.31
C PHE A 198 8.44 -3.74 2.86
N ALA A 199 7.70 -2.64 3.01
CA ALA A 199 8.22 -1.30 2.73
C ALA A 199 9.38 -0.93 3.68
N ALA A 200 9.23 -1.16 4.97
CA ALA A 200 10.27 -0.89 5.96
C ALA A 200 11.53 -1.74 5.70
N ARG A 201 11.37 -3.03 5.36
CA ARG A 201 12.50 -3.89 4.96
C ARG A 201 13.21 -3.33 3.73
N ALA A 202 12.49 -3.00 2.68
CA ALA A 202 13.08 -2.43 1.46
C ALA A 202 13.85 -1.14 1.76
N LEU A 203 13.30 -0.26 2.59
CA LEU A 203 13.91 1.01 2.97
C LEU A 203 15.14 0.85 3.86
N MET A 204 15.14 -0.11 4.79
CA MET A 204 16.21 -0.33 5.76
C MET A 204 17.34 -1.20 5.23
N GLU A 205 17.03 -2.26 4.47
CA GLU A 205 18.03 -3.09 3.79
C GLU A 205 18.61 -2.36 2.56
N GLY A 206 17.91 -1.34 2.08
CA GLY A 206 18.38 -0.39 1.08
C GLY A 206 18.48 -0.93 -0.35
N PRO A 207 19.10 -0.11 -1.24
CA PRO A 207 19.14 -0.41 -2.66
C PRO A 207 20.00 -1.64 -3.02
N ASP A 208 20.94 -2.05 -2.18
CA ASP A 208 21.79 -3.22 -2.46
C ASP A 208 21.00 -4.53 -2.30
N GLY A 209 20.05 -4.59 -1.34
CA GLY A 209 19.19 -5.75 -1.12
C GLY A 209 17.92 -5.74 -1.96
N TRP A 210 17.36 -4.57 -2.23
CA TRP A 210 16.03 -4.42 -2.81
C TRP A 210 15.98 -3.66 -4.14
N GLY A 211 17.05 -3.02 -4.56
CA GLY A 211 17.08 -2.22 -5.78
C GLY A 211 16.85 -3.04 -7.04
N GLY A 212 15.92 -2.56 -7.89
CA GLY A 212 15.52 -3.23 -9.13
C GLY A 212 14.53 -4.38 -8.95
N ARG A 213 13.88 -4.50 -7.77
CA ARG A 213 12.91 -5.55 -7.49
C ARG A 213 11.48 -5.02 -7.53
N ALA A 214 10.59 -5.79 -8.16
CA ALA A 214 9.15 -5.61 -8.07
C ALA A 214 8.54 -6.87 -7.44
N ILE A 215 7.69 -6.73 -6.43
CA ILE A 215 7.19 -7.86 -5.64
C ILE A 215 5.69 -7.69 -5.44
N ALA A 216 4.92 -8.67 -5.90
CA ALA A 216 3.50 -8.79 -5.61
C ALA A 216 3.30 -9.23 -4.15
N LEU A 217 2.35 -8.61 -3.45
CA LEU A 217 2.13 -8.84 -2.02
C LEU A 217 0.71 -9.33 -1.75
N ALA A 218 0.59 -10.50 -1.13
CA ALA A 218 -0.64 -11.06 -0.59
C ALA A 218 -0.35 -11.86 0.68
N GLY A 219 -1.25 -11.82 1.64
CA GLY A 219 -1.15 -12.60 2.88
C GLY A 219 -2.09 -13.79 2.89
N ASP A 220 -3.19 -13.72 2.13
CA ASP A 220 -4.19 -14.78 2.04
C ASP A 220 -4.83 -14.84 0.65
N GLU A 221 -5.43 -15.99 0.31
CA GLU A 221 -6.22 -16.19 -0.90
C GLU A 221 -7.51 -16.93 -0.56
N ILE A 222 -8.60 -16.18 -0.44
CA ILE A 222 -9.89 -16.69 0.03
C ILE A 222 -11.05 -16.22 -0.84
N SER A 223 -12.13 -17.01 -0.85
CA SER A 223 -13.40 -16.64 -1.47
C SER A 223 -14.22 -15.74 -0.54
N PHE A 224 -15.25 -15.10 -1.09
CA PHE A 224 -16.19 -14.31 -0.29
C PHE A 224 -16.89 -15.17 0.77
N ALA A 225 -17.27 -16.42 0.42
CA ALA A 225 -17.91 -17.33 1.37
C ALA A 225 -17.00 -17.69 2.56
N GLU A 226 -15.72 -18.01 2.29
CA GLU A 226 -14.72 -18.30 3.33
C GLU A 226 -14.45 -17.05 4.20
N ALA A 227 -14.46 -15.86 3.59
CA ALA A 227 -14.27 -14.60 4.31
C ALA A 227 -15.42 -14.30 5.26
N GLU A 228 -16.67 -14.50 4.83
CA GLU A 228 -17.88 -14.34 5.66
C GLU A 228 -17.87 -15.33 6.84
N GLU A 229 -17.62 -16.61 6.58
CA GLU A 229 -17.57 -17.65 7.61
C GLU A 229 -16.49 -17.36 8.65
N THR A 230 -15.30 -17.01 8.21
CA THR A 230 -14.20 -16.65 9.10
C THR A 230 -14.52 -15.39 9.91
N PHE A 231 -15.13 -14.40 9.28
CA PHE A 231 -15.53 -13.17 9.97
C PHE A 231 -16.57 -13.46 11.05
N GLU A 232 -17.61 -14.23 10.75
CA GLU A 232 -18.64 -14.60 11.72
C GLU A 232 -18.07 -15.40 12.89
N LYS A 233 -17.20 -16.37 12.60
CA LYS A 233 -16.50 -17.19 13.61
C LYS A 233 -15.63 -16.34 14.54
N VAL A 234 -14.91 -15.35 14.02
CA VAL A 234 -13.95 -14.54 14.79
C VAL A 234 -14.61 -13.38 15.50
N VAL A 235 -15.54 -12.69 14.84
CA VAL A 235 -16.14 -11.44 15.31
C VAL A 235 -17.48 -11.67 16.02
N GLY A 236 -18.10 -12.84 15.77
CA GLY A 236 -19.40 -13.20 16.40
C GLY A 236 -20.62 -12.54 15.76
N ARG A 237 -20.47 -11.99 14.54
CA ARG A 237 -21.58 -11.37 13.77
C ARG A 237 -21.28 -11.41 12.28
N ALA A 238 -22.30 -11.20 11.47
CA ALA A 238 -22.15 -11.15 10.00
C ALA A 238 -21.18 -10.03 9.56
N MET A 239 -20.43 -10.32 8.51
CA MET A 239 -19.54 -9.36 7.86
C MET A 239 -20.35 -8.18 7.29
N PRO A 240 -19.92 -6.91 7.51
CA PRO A 240 -20.60 -5.75 6.96
C PRO A 240 -20.65 -5.80 5.43
N GLN A 241 -21.85 -5.80 4.89
CA GLN A 241 -22.10 -5.73 3.45
C GLN A 241 -23.39 -4.97 3.16
N THR A 242 -23.46 -4.31 2.02
CA THR A 242 -24.72 -3.76 1.50
C THR A 242 -25.53 -4.88 0.86
N TRP A 243 -26.82 -4.59 0.59
CA TRP A 243 -27.61 -5.50 -0.24
C TRP A 243 -26.95 -5.71 -1.60
N THR A 244 -26.93 -6.93 -2.10
CA THR A 244 -26.31 -7.29 -3.39
C THR A 244 -26.78 -6.42 -4.55
N VAL A 245 -28.02 -5.93 -4.51
CA VAL A 245 -28.56 -4.98 -5.51
C VAL A 245 -27.76 -3.67 -5.51
N VAL A 246 -27.38 -3.16 -4.33
CA VAL A 246 -26.55 -1.94 -4.20
C VAL A 246 -25.14 -2.22 -4.74
N GLY A 247 -24.53 -3.35 -4.38
CA GLY A 247 -23.23 -3.76 -4.92
C GLY A 247 -23.25 -3.85 -6.45
N ARG A 248 -24.27 -4.44 -7.04
CA ARG A 248 -24.46 -4.50 -8.50
C ARG A 248 -24.66 -3.12 -9.14
N ALA A 249 -25.40 -2.23 -8.49
CA ALA A 249 -25.58 -0.86 -8.96
C ALA A 249 -24.27 -0.09 -8.96
N VAL A 250 -23.45 -0.22 -7.91
CA VAL A 250 -22.11 0.40 -7.83
C VAL A 250 -21.18 -0.19 -8.90
N ARG A 251 -21.16 -1.52 -9.06
CA ARG A 251 -20.38 -2.21 -10.11
C ARG A 251 -20.74 -1.71 -11.51
N TRP A 252 -22.01 -1.40 -11.75
CA TRP A 252 -22.47 -0.88 -13.04
C TRP A 252 -22.17 0.62 -13.23
N ALA A 253 -22.38 1.43 -12.18
CA ALA A 253 -22.34 2.89 -12.28
C ALA A 253 -20.92 3.49 -12.12
N VAL A 254 -20.03 2.78 -11.41
CA VAL A 254 -18.65 3.23 -11.14
C VAL A 254 -17.69 2.42 -11.98
N GLU A 255 -17.19 3.00 -13.06
CA GLU A 255 -16.33 2.35 -14.06
C GLU A 255 -15.15 1.60 -13.41
N ASP A 256 -14.43 2.25 -12.51
CA ASP A 256 -13.28 1.66 -11.82
C ASP A 256 -13.68 0.43 -10.98
N ALA A 257 -14.79 0.50 -10.24
CA ALA A 257 -15.28 -0.62 -9.46
C ALA A 257 -15.76 -1.79 -10.36
N GLY A 258 -16.46 -1.48 -11.46
CA GLY A 258 -16.93 -2.49 -12.41
C GLY A 258 -15.77 -3.23 -13.06
N ARG A 259 -14.82 -2.50 -13.63
CA ARG A 259 -13.64 -3.08 -14.28
C ARG A 259 -12.76 -3.85 -13.28
N SER A 260 -12.64 -3.37 -12.05
CA SER A 260 -11.91 -4.10 -11.00
C SER A 260 -12.55 -5.45 -10.72
N MET A 261 -13.88 -5.50 -10.51
CA MET A 261 -14.58 -6.78 -10.27
C MET A 261 -14.45 -7.74 -11.46
N ASP A 262 -14.59 -7.23 -12.69
CA ASP A 262 -14.43 -8.04 -13.90
C ASP A 262 -13.01 -8.60 -14.04
N TRP A 263 -12.01 -7.79 -13.71
CA TRP A 263 -10.62 -8.21 -13.72
C TRP A 263 -10.34 -9.26 -12.63
N PHE A 264 -10.87 -9.09 -11.42
CA PHE A 264 -10.74 -10.08 -10.34
C PHE A 264 -11.37 -11.43 -10.70
N GLU A 265 -12.49 -11.42 -11.43
CA GLU A 265 -13.13 -12.63 -11.88
C GLU A 265 -12.36 -13.35 -12.98
N LYS A 266 -11.80 -12.62 -13.93
CA LYS A 266 -11.12 -13.17 -15.13
C LYS A 266 -9.68 -13.55 -14.85
N GLU A 267 -8.90 -12.63 -14.30
CA GLU A 267 -7.45 -12.72 -14.13
C GLU A 267 -7.07 -12.89 -12.66
N GLY A 268 -7.31 -11.84 -11.87
CA GLY A 268 -7.01 -11.77 -10.45
C GLY A 268 -5.53 -11.57 -10.14
N TYR A 269 -5.24 -11.37 -8.88
CA TYR A 269 -3.89 -11.24 -8.33
C TYR A 269 -3.14 -12.57 -8.38
N LYS A 270 -1.79 -12.53 -8.42
CA LYS A 270 -0.93 -13.71 -8.57
C LYS A 270 0.35 -13.62 -7.74
N ALA A 271 0.26 -13.03 -6.55
CA ALA A 271 1.38 -13.04 -5.61
C ALA A 271 1.69 -14.48 -5.16
N ASP A 272 2.97 -14.79 -5.01
CA ASP A 272 3.46 -16.08 -4.47
C ASP A 272 3.47 -16.00 -2.94
N ILE A 273 2.34 -16.36 -2.31
CA ILE A 273 2.16 -16.27 -0.85
C ILE A 273 3.14 -17.17 -0.09
N GLU A 274 3.50 -18.33 -0.62
CA GLU A 274 4.43 -19.25 0.04
C GLU A 274 5.82 -18.62 0.13
N LYS A 275 6.32 -18.08 -0.98
CA LYS A 275 7.59 -17.35 -1.03
C LYS A 275 7.57 -16.09 -0.15
N LEU A 276 6.44 -15.39 -0.08
CA LEU A 276 6.30 -14.24 0.80
C LEU A 276 6.36 -14.62 2.28
N ARG A 277 5.81 -15.77 2.66
CA ARG A 277 5.92 -16.31 4.04
C ARG A 277 7.32 -16.76 4.41
N GLU A 278 8.11 -17.23 3.46
CA GLU A 278 9.54 -17.49 3.69
C GLU A 278 10.29 -16.19 4.01
N LEU A 279 9.94 -15.09 3.34
CA LEU A 279 10.53 -13.78 3.59
C LEU A 279 10.00 -13.15 4.89
N GLU A 280 8.71 -13.28 5.17
CA GLU A 280 8.02 -12.70 6.33
C GLU A 280 7.08 -13.74 6.96
N PRO A 281 7.59 -14.55 7.93
CA PRO A 281 6.78 -15.56 8.61
C PRO A 281 5.56 -15.00 9.35
N GLY A 282 5.57 -13.71 9.70
CA GLY A 282 4.46 -13.01 10.34
C GLY A 282 3.40 -12.46 9.36
N LEU A 283 3.45 -12.85 8.08
CA LEU A 283 2.49 -12.44 7.06
C LEU A 283 1.07 -12.86 7.42
N GLN A 284 0.17 -11.90 7.55
CA GLN A 284 -1.17 -12.14 8.09
C GLN A 284 -2.10 -12.82 7.09
N THR A 285 -2.77 -13.87 7.54
CA THR A 285 -3.99 -14.38 6.91
C THR A 285 -5.18 -13.46 7.26
N TRP A 286 -6.33 -13.65 6.60
CA TRP A 286 -7.56 -12.96 6.91
C TRP A 286 -7.98 -13.15 8.38
N GLU A 287 -7.88 -14.40 8.90
CA GLU A 287 -8.19 -14.69 10.30
C GLU A 287 -7.22 -13.99 11.26
N MET A 288 -5.91 -14.03 11.00
CA MET A 288 -4.90 -13.34 11.81
C MET A 288 -5.15 -11.83 11.82
N TRP A 289 -5.40 -11.24 10.65
CA TRP A 289 -5.71 -9.82 10.55
C TRP A 289 -6.97 -9.43 11.35
N LEU A 290 -8.04 -10.23 11.27
CA LEU A 290 -9.26 -10.00 12.05
C LEU A 290 -8.98 -9.99 13.56
N ARG A 291 -8.13 -10.90 14.05
CA ARG A 291 -7.81 -11.02 15.48
C ARG A 291 -6.85 -9.96 16.00
N GLU A 292 -5.83 -9.61 15.18
CA GLU A 292 -4.66 -8.87 15.67
C GLU A 292 -4.66 -7.40 15.22
N SER A 293 -5.15 -7.09 14.01
CA SER A 293 -4.92 -5.80 13.36
C SER A 293 -6.19 -5.05 12.99
N SER A 294 -7.33 -5.72 12.87
CA SER A 294 -8.56 -5.12 12.38
C SER A 294 -9.25 -4.19 13.41
N GLY A 295 -9.05 -4.46 14.69
CA GLY A 295 -9.80 -3.82 15.78
C GLY A 295 -11.27 -4.29 15.90
N TRP A 296 -11.67 -5.35 15.19
CA TRP A 296 -12.98 -6.00 15.38
C TRP A 296 -13.05 -6.78 16.69
N VAL A 297 -11.99 -7.46 17.03
CA VAL A 297 -11.82 -8.13 18.33
C VAL A 297 -11.02 -7.18 19.20
N LYS A 298 -11.59 -6.79 20.34
CA LYS A 298 -10.81 -6.05 21.34
C LYS A 298 -9.83 -7.05 21.96
N GLY A 299 -8.56 -6.74 21.92
CA GLY A 299 -7.57 -7.49 22.70
C GLY A 299 -7.97 -7.47 24.18
N ASP A 300 -7.90 -8.64 24.81
CA ASP A 300 -8.11 -8.80 26.24
C ASP A 300 -7.07 -8.00 27.05
#